data_27211ff764c29b4d5a61720f5922c674
#
_entry.id   27211ff764c29b4d5a61720f5922c674
#
_cell.length_a   1.000
_cell.length_b   1.000
_cell.length_c   1.000
_cell.angle_alpha   90.00
_cell.angle_beta   90.00
_cell.angle_gamma   90.00
#
_symmetry.space_group_name_H-M   'P 1'
#
loop_
_entity.id
_entity.type
_entity.pdbx_description
1 polymer ?
#
loop_
_entity_poly.entity_id
_entity_poly.type
_entity_poly.pdbx_seq_one_letter_code
_entity_poly.pdbx_strand_id
1 'polypeptide(L)'
;MKEIEIYSGDFSGDIKLQFADDGIFCGFPSPAQDYIDRTLNFNEDIIKHPAATFYAKALGDSMIEAGIEEGDILVIDRALDARDGDIVVAHINGEFTVKYLDISRKDKGIVMLRPGNSRYEPIRLNEGDELNVWGVVSNVIKRFR
;
A
#
# COMPACT_ATOMS: atom_id res chain seq x y z
N MET A 1 -7.95 17.46 4.82
CA MET A 1 -6.82 17.42 3.86
C MET A 1 -6.88 16.12 3.07
N LYS A 2 -6.72 16.21 1.78
CA LYS A 2 -6.75 15.05 0.90
C LYS A 2 -5.41 14.31 0.95
N GLU A 3 -5.41 13.05 1.31
CA GLU A 3 -4.19 12.23 1.42
C GLU A 3 -3.94 11.36 0.19
N ILE A 4 -4.98 11.05 -0.59
CA ILE A 4 -4.86 10.21 -1.78
C ILE A 4 -5.78 10.67 -2.90
N GLU A 5 -5.40 10.32 -4.12
CA GLU A 5 -6.26 10.36 -5.30
C GLU A 5 -6.37 8.96 -5.86
N ILE A 6 -7.59 8.48 -6.05
CA ILE A 6 -7.86 7.09 -6.43
C ILE A 6 -8.17 7.01 -7.92
N TYR A 7 -7.55 6.04 -8.60
CA TYR A 7 -7.73 5.75 -10.01
C TYR A 7 -8.04 4.27 -10.21
N SER A 8 -8.91 3.96 -11.16
CA SER A 8 -9.06 2.61 -11.66
C SER A 8 -7.90 2.26 -12.60
N GLY A 9 -7.47 1.00 -12.59
CA GLY A 9 -6.43 0.52 -13.48
C GLY A 9 -6.98 -0.30 -14.63
N ASP A 10 -6.22 -0.36 -15.72
CA ASP A 10 -6.42 -1.32 -16.79
C ASP A 10 -5.36 -2.42 -16.64
N PHE A 11 -5.80 -3.62 -16.27
CA PHE A 11 -4.94 -4.78 -16.03
C PHE A 11 -5.11 -5.86 -17.10
N SER A 12 -5.68 -5.51 -18.25
CA SER A 12 -5.99 -6.46 -19.32
C SER A 12 -4.79 -6.83 -20.18
N GLY A 13 -3.76 -5.98 -20.23
CA GLY A 13 -2.57 -6.21 -21.01
C GLY A 13 -1.49 -7.01 -20.27
N ASP A 14 -0.62 -7.65 -21.05
CA ASP A 14 0.56 -8.33 -20.52
C ASP A 14 1.81 -7.49 -20.80
N ILE A 15 2.50 -7.11 -19.75
CA ILE A 15 3.81 -6.46 -19.82
C ILE A 15 4.80 -7.40 -19.14
N LYS A 16 5.60 -8.10 -19.94
CA LYS A 16 6.59 -9.06 -19.44
C LYS A 16 7.96 -8.39 -19.37
N LEU A 17 8.47 -8.26 -18.16
CA LEU A 17 9.77 -7.66 -17.89
C LEU A 17 10.75 -8.73 -17.42
N GLN A 18 12.01 -8.57 -17.78
CA GLN A 18 13.06 -9.44 -17.27
C GLN A 18 13.25 -9.18 -15.79
N PHE A 19 13.42 -10.24 -15.03
CA PHE A 19 13.44 -10.18 -13.57
C PHE A 19 14.63 -10.95 -13.01
N ALA A 20 15.46 -10.28 -12.20
CA ALA A 20 16.54 -10.90 -11.43
C ALA A 20 15.97 -11.46 -10.13
N ASP A 21 15.48 -12.68 -10.19
CA ASP A 21 14.73 -13.30 -9.08
C ASP A 21 15.60 -13.49 -7.82
N ASP A 22 16.89 -13.78 -7.99
CA ASP A 22 17.83 -13.91 -6.90
C ASP A 22 18.25 -12.57 -6.28
N GLY A 23 17.83 -11.47 -6.88
CA GLY A 23 18.10 -10.13 -6.37
C GLY A 23 19.42 -9.53 -6.81
N ILE A 24 19.58 -8.26 -6.53
CA ILE A 24 20.81 -7.49 -6.75
C ILE A 24 21.21 -6.89 -5.41
N PHE A 25 22.46 -7.12 -4.99
CA PHE A 25 22.92 -6.59 -3.72
C PHE A 25 23.08 -5.06 -3.78
N CYS A 26 22.51 -4.37 -2.81
CA CYS A 26 22.57 -2.92 -2.72
C CYS A 26 23.81 -2.42 -1.97
N GLY A 27 24.50 -3.28 -1.22
CA GLY A 27 25.67 -2.92 -0.43
C GLY A 27 26.96 -3.01 -1.22
N PHE A 28 27.53 -4.20 -1.29
CA PHE A 28 28.77 -4.44 -2.00
C PHE A 28 28.52 -4.82 -3.46
N PRO A 29 29.41 -4.39 -4.40
CA PRO A 29 29.35 -4.88 -5.76
C PRO A 29 29.49 -6.40 -5.79
N SER A 30 28.69 -7.05 -6.61
CA SER A 30 28.79 -8.47 -6.88
C SER A 30 29.13 -8.71 -8.35
N PRO A 31 29.75 -9.86 -8.69
CA PRO A 31 30.02 -10.19 -10.10
C PRO A 31 28.74 -10.12 -10.93
N ALA A 32 28.80 -9.47 -12.07
CA ALA A 32 27.69 -9.49 -13.01
C ALA A 32 27.59 -10.92 -13.59
N GLN A 33 26.47 -11.56 -13.34
CA GLN A 33 26.14 -12.86 -13.89
C GLN A 33 24.80 -12.73 -14.61
N ASP A 34 24.54 -13.61 -15.56
CA ASP A 34 23.27 -13.65 -16.28
C ASP A 34 22.19 -14.28 -15.38
N TYR A 35 21.60 -13.47 -14.51
CA TYR A 35 20.61 -13.92 -13.53
C TYR A 35 19.17 -13.63 -13.92
N ILE A 36 18.89 -13.51 -15.19
CA ILE A 36 17.51 -13.28 -15.60
C ILE A 36 16.84 -14.65 -15.70
N ASP A 37 16.26 -15.06 -14.56
CA ASP A 37 15.69 -16.40 -14.44
C ASP A 37 14.25 -16.48 -14.94
N ARG A 38 13.52 -15.36 -14.93
CA ARG A 38 12.14 -15.32 -15.36
C ARG A 38 11.73 -13.93 -15.81
N THR A 39 10.56 -13.83 -16.42
CA THR A 39 9.92 -12.54 -16.69
C THR A 39 8.98 -12.16 -15.59
N LEU A 40 8.97 -10.87 -15.23
CA LEU A 40 7.98 -10.29 -14.33
C LEU A 40 6.84 -9.68 -15.15
N ASN A 41 5.62 -10.09 -14.85
CA ASN A 41 4.42 -9.47 -15.40
C ASN A 41 3.63 -8.86 -14.24
N PHE A 42 3.54 -7.53 -14.19
CA PHE A 42 2.86 -6.84 -13.11
C PHE A 42 1.40 -7.23 -12.99
N ASN A 43 0.72 -7.50 -14.10
CA ASN A 43 -0.68 -7.92 -14.10
C ASN A 43 -0.91 -9.34 -13.56
N GLU A 44 0.13 -10.16 -13.51
CA GLU A 44 0.07 -11.50 -12.92
C GLU A 44 0.75 -11.56 -11.56
N ASP A 45 1.95 -10.96 -11.44
CA ASP A 45 2.81 -11.10 -10.28
C ASP A 45 2.47 -10.12 -9.15
N ILE A 46 2.01 -8.92 -9.49
CA ILE A 46 1.72 -7.85 -8.53
C ILE A 46 0.22 -7.69 -8.32
N ILE A 47 -0.55 -7.72 -9.40
CA ILE A 47 -1.99 -7.51 -9.36
C ILE A 47 -2.68 -8.88 -9.24
N LYS A 48 -3.04 -9.25 -8.01
CA LYS A 48 -3.64 -10.56 -7.73
C LYS A 48 -5.15 -10.59 -7.96
N HIS A 49 -5.82 -9.46 -7.83
CA HIS A 49 -7.28 -9.34 -7.97
C HIS A 49 -7.61 -8.16 -8.89
N PRO A 50 -7.48 -8.33 -10.22
CA PRO A 50 -7.60 -7.21 -11.16
C PRO A 50 -8.95 -6.45 -11.06
N ALA A 51 -10.03 -7.17 -10.84
CA ALA A 51 -11.36 -6.56 -10.73
C ALA A 51 -11.55 -5.73 -9.45
N ALA A 52 -10.69 -5.93 -8.45
CA ALA A 52 -10.77 -5.27 -7.15
C ALA A 52 -9.54 -4.40 -6.83
N THR A 53 -8.69 -4.16 -7.80
CA THR A 53 -7.44 -3.41 -7.61
C THR A 53 -7.56 -2.00 -8.18
N PHE A 54 -7.09 -1.04 -7.39
CA PHE A 54 -7.09 0.38 -7.74
C PHE A 54 -5.72 0.97 -7.50
N TYR A 55 -5.42 2.05 -8.20
CA TYR A 55 -4.26 2.87 -7.94
C TYR A 55 -4.65 4.12 -7.18
N ALA A 56 -3.77 4.59 -6.32
CA ALA A 56 -3.89 5.87 -5.69
C ALA A 56 -2.56 6.60 -5.71
N LYS A 57 -2.62 7.91 -5.80
CA LYS A 57 -1.45 8.76 -5.61
C LYS A 57 -1.42 9.21 -4.16
N ALA A 58 -0.29 8.99 -3.49
CA ALA A 58 -0.10 9.43 -2.12
C ALA A 58 0.11 10.94 -2.06
N LEU A 59 -0.57 11.59 -1.14
CA LEU A 59 -0.44 13.00 -0.86
C LEU A 59 -0.12 13.18 0.63
N GLY A 60 0.75 14.13 0.95
CA GLY A 60 1.16 14.39 2.33
C GLY A 60 2.24 13.44 2.83
N ASP A 61 2.50 13.48 4.13
CA ASP A 61 3.66 12.83 4.74
C ASP A 61 3.32 11.95 5.95
N SER A 62 2.05 11.66 6.18
CA SER A 62 1.63 10.89 7.37
C SER A 62 2.13 9.44 7.41
N MET A 63 2.67 8.93 6.30
CA MET A 63 3.18 7.57 6.17
C MET A 63 4.64 7.52 5.72
N ILE A 64 5.40 8.59 5.93
CA ILE A 64 6.79 8.69 5.45
C ILE A 64 7.72 7.65 6.10
N GLU A 65 7.52 7.33 7.37
CA GLU A 65 8.32 6.31 8.07
C GLU A 65 7.96 4.89 7.64
N ALA A 66 6.81 4.72 6.99
CA ALA A 66 6.41 3.47 6.34
C ALA A 66 6.97 3.32 4.93
N GLY A 67 7.71 4.31 4.45
CA GLY A 67 8.27 4.32 3.11
C GLY A 67 7.30 4.82 2.04
N ILE A 68 6.24 5.52 2.43
CA ILE A 68 5.29 6.14 1.49
C ILE A 68 5.49 7.64 1.51
N GLU A 69 5.91 8.18 0.38
CA GLU A 69 6.15 9.60 0.18
C GLU A 69 5.12 10.21 -0.77
N GLU A 70 5.00 11.53 -0.70
CA GLU A 70 4.13 12.25 -1.61
C GLU A 70 4.52 11.98 -3.08
N GLY A 71 3.54 11.66 -3.90
CA GLY A 71 3.73 11.32 -5.31
C GLY A 71 3.89 9.82 -5.57
N ASP A 72 4.09 9.00 -4.53
CA ASP A 72 4.13 7.56 -4.69
C ASP A 72 2.79 7.02 -5.20
N ILE A 73 2.86 5.93 -5.94
CA ILE A 73 1.67 5.23 -6.42
C ILE A 73 1.41 4.03 -5.50
N LEU A 74 0.25 4.03 -4.91
CA LEU A 74 -0.24 2.92 -4.08
C LEU A 74 -1.03 1.95 -4.94
N VAL A 75 -0.75 0.67 -4.79
CA VAL A 75 -1.58 -0.40 -5.35
C VAL A 75 -2.49 -0.87 -4.23
N ILE A 76 -3.79 -0.76 -4.42
CA ILE A 76 -4.81 -1.03 -3.41
C ILE A 76 -5.65 -2.20 -3.86
N ASP A 77 -5.65 -3.25 -3.06
CA ASP A 77 -6.43 -4.46 -3.31
C ASP A 77 -7.64 -4.49 -2.37
N ARG A 78 -8.83 -4.39 -2.93
CA ARG A 78 -10.07 -4.40 -2.17
C ARG A 78 -10.60 -5.79 -1.88
N ALA A 79 -10.03 -6.81 -2.49
CA ALA A 79 -10.41 -8.21 -2.24
C ALA A 79 -9.70 -8.81 -1.03
N LEU A 80 -8.66 -8.17 -0.52
CA LEU A 80 -7.98 -8.63 0.67
C LEU A 80 -8.74 -8.27 1.94
N ASP A 81 -8.84 -9.23 2.85
CA ASP A 81 -9.33 -8.97 4.19
C ASP A 81 -8.19 -8.32 5.00
N ALA A 82 -8.45 -7.14 5.54
CA ALA A 82 -7.45 -6.40 6.28
C ALA A 82 -7.09 -7.12 7.59
N ARG A 83 -5.80 -7.18 7.88
CA ARG A 83 -5.23 -7.77 9.09
C ARG A 83 -4.59 -6.71 9.96
N ASP A 84 -4.38 -7.04 11.22
CA ASP A 84 -3.63 -6.17 12.13
C ASP A 84 -2.25 -5.88 11.55
N GLY A 85 -1.88 -4.59 11.54
CA GLY A 85 -0.61 -4.12 10.98
C GLY A 85 -0.62 -3.83 9.48
N ASP A 86 -1.66 -4.16 8.76
CA ASP A 86 -1.77 -3.80 7.35
C ASP A 86 -1.84 -2.29 7.16
N ILE A 87 -1.26 -1.82 6.07
CA ILE A 87 -1.50 -0.46 5.59
C ILE A 87 -2.80 -0.47 4.79
N VAL A 88 -3.75 0.32 5.23
CA VAL A 88 -5.09 0.34 4.65
C VAL A 88 -5.45 1.74 4.14
N VAL A 89 -6.31 1.75 3.14
CA VAL A 89 -7.08 2.94 2.80
C VAL A 89 -8.38 2.85 3.58
N ALA A 90 -8.57 3.75 4.51
CA ALA A 90 -9.74 3.81 5.36
C ALA A 90 -10.63 4.98 4.95
N HIS A 91 -11.92 4.74 4.95
CA HIS A 91 -12.93 5.79 4.82
C HIS A 91 -13.52 6.04 6.21
N ILE A 92 -13.24 7.20 6.74
CA ILE A 92 -13.69 7.57 8.08
C ILE A 92 -14.37 8.93 8.05
N ASN A 93 -15.62 8.99 8.50
CA ASN A 93 -16.40 10.22 8.59
C ASN A 93 -16.38 11.05 7.28
N GLY A 94 -16.50 10.39 6.15
CA GLY A 94 -16.54 11.01 4.82
C GLY A 94 -15.20 11.30 4.16
N GLU A 95 -14.10 10.94 4.79
CA GLU A 95 -12.75 11.20 4.25
C GLU A 95 -11.94 9.91 4.09
N PHE A 96 -11.10 9.87 3.06
CA PHE A 96 -10.12 8.80 2.89
C PHE A 96 -8.82 9.14 3.60
N THR A 97 -8.22 8.15 4.25
CA THR A 97 -6.89 8.25 4.85
C THR A 97 -6.13 6.96 4.64
N VAL A 98 -4.80 7.04 4.60
CA VAL A 98 -3.90 5.89 4.53
C VAL A 98 -3.18 5.78 5.88
N LYS A 99 -3.35 4.65 6.55
CA LYS A 99 -2.79 4.42 7.89
C LYS A 99 -2.52 2.94 8.10
N TYR A 100 -1.72 2.63 9.11
CA TYR A 100 -1.68 1.29 9.67
C TYR A 100 -2.99 1.00 10.41
N LEU A 101 -3.56 -0.16 10.15
CA LEU A 101 -4.70 -0.66 10.92
C LEU A 101 -4.18 -1.36 12.19
N ASP A 102 -4.63 -0.89 13.33
CA ASP A 102 -4.33 -1.51 14.62
C ASP A 102 -5.62 -2.06 15.23
N ILE A 103 -5.80 -3.37 15.12
CA ILE A 103 -6.90 -4.12 15.71
C ILE A 103 -6.40 -5.08 16.80
N SER A 104 -5.19 -4.86 17.31
CA SER A 104 -4.57 -5.70 18.35
C SER A 104 -5.35 -5.72 19.65
N ARG A 105 -6.17 -4.70 19.90
CA ARG A 105 -7.03 -4.60 21.09
C ARG A 105 -8.52 -4.57 20.75
N LYS A 106 -8.88 -5.18 19.63
CA LYS A 106 -10.27 -5.25 19.18
C LYS A 106 -11.17 -5.98 20.17
N ASP A 107 -10.65 -7.00 20.86
CA ASP A 107 -11.33 -7.70 21.92
C ASP A 107 -11.75 -6.79 23.08
N LYS A 108 -11.05 -5.67 23.26
CA LYS A 108 -11.37 -4.63 24.24
C LYS A 108 -12.19 -3.47 23.64
N GLY A 109 -12.68 -3.63 22.43
CA GLY A 109 -13.42 -2.59 21.70
C GLY A 109 -12.56 -1.43 21.22
N ILE A 110 -11.24 -1.62 21.11
CA ILE A 110 -10.30 -0.57 20.71
C ILE A 110 -9.81 -0.86 19.28
N VAL A 111 -10.11 0.05 18.38
CA VAL A 111 -9.59 0.05 17.00
C VAL A 111 -8.89 1.38 16.78
N MET A 112 -7.68 1.34 16.23
CA MET A 112 -6.89 2.53 15.97
C MET A 112 -6.37 2.53 14.54
N LEU A 113 -6.20 3.72 14.00
CA LEU A 113 -5.47 3.98 12.77
C LEU A 113 -4.18 4.68 13.14
N ARG A 114 -3.04 4.06 12.86
CA ARG A 114 -1.74 4.59 13.25
C ARG A 114 -1.01 5.20 12.06
N PRO A 115 -0.50 6.44 12.20
CA PRO A 115 0.32 7.03 11.16
C PRO A 115 1.70 6.35 11.11
N GLY A 116 2.32 6.39 9.94
CA GLY A 116 3.74 6.07 9.77
C GLY A 116 4.59 7.33 9.87
N ASN A 117 4.32 8.15 10.84
CA ASN A 117 5.07 9.39 11.10
C ASN A 117 4.85 9.81 12.55
N SER A 118 5.95 9.88 13.30
CA SER A 118 5.90 10.21 14.74
C SER A 118 5.38 11.61 15.06
N ARG A 119 5.30 12.50 14.06
CA ARG A 119 4.72 13.84 14.23
C ARG A 119 3.20 13.84 14.32
N TYR A 120 2.55 12.75 13.88
CA TYR A 120 1.09 12.63 13.87
C TYR A 120 0.62 11.72 14.99
N GLU A 121 -0.50 12.05 15.56
CA GLU A 121 -1.13 11.22 16.60
C GLU A 121 -1.96 10.09 15.97
N PRO A 122 -1.98 8.90 16.59
CA PRO A 122 -2.91 7.85 16.20
C PRO A 122 -4.36 8.31 16.32
N ILE A 123 -5.17 7.83 15.40
CA ILE A 123 -6.61 8.07 15.42
C ILE A 123 -7.27 6.90 16.14
N ARG A 124 -7.84 7.17 17.30
CA ARG A 124 -8.67 6.19 18.00
C ARG A 124 -10.11 6.33 17.53
N LEU A 125 -10.71 5.22 17.11
CA LEU A 125 -12.10 5.20 16.71
C LEU A 125 -12.97 5.17 17.96
N ASN A 126 -13.94 6.07 17.99
CA ASN A 126 -14.92 6.18 19.07
C ASN A 126 -16.19 5.44 18.68
N GLU A 127 -17.00 5.12 19.68
CA GLU A 127 -18.34 4.62 19.43
C GLU A 127 -19.14 5.63 18.59
N GLY A 128 -19.71 5.16 17.49
CA GLY A 128 -20.44 6.00 16.54
C GLY A 128 -19.60 6.52 15.37
N ASP A 129 -18.29 6.37 15.39
CA ASP A 129 -17.46 6.67 14.21
C ASP A 129 -17.76 5.67 13.10
N GLU A 130 -17.93 6.20 11.89
CA GLU A 130 -18.11 5.37 10.70
C GLU A 130 -16.77 5.05 10.07
N LEU A 131 -16.23 3.87 10.38
CA LEU A 131 -15.04 3.33 9.74
C LEU A 131 -15.43 2.32 8.68
N ASN A 132 -14.90 2.51 7.50
CA ASN A 132 -14.87 1.49 6.47
C ASN A 132 -13.44 1.32 5.98
N VAL A 133 -12.89 0.11 6.10
CA VAL A 133 -11.65 -0.24 5.43
C VAL A 133 -11.96 -0.44 3.96
N TRP A 134 -11.58 0.51 3.15
CA TRP A 134 -11.89 0.52 1.73
C TRP A 134 -11.02 -0.47 0.94
N GLY A 135 -9.77 -0.65 1.33
CA GLY A 135 -8.86 -1.58 0.71
C GLY A 135 -7.53 -1.66 1.45
N VAL A 136 -6.73 -2.65 1.06
CA VAL A 136 -5.40 -2.90 1.62
C VAL A 136 -4.34 -2.43 0.62
N VAL A 137 -3.37 -1.64 1.07
CA VAL A 137 -2.22 -1.27 0.25
C VAL A 137 -1.30 -2.46 0.17
N SER A 138 -1.24 -3.08 -1.01
CA SER A 138 -0.42 -4.27 -1.26
C SER A 138 0.98 -3.94 -1.73
N ASN A 139 1.14 -2.84 -2.45
CA ASN A 139 2.40 -2.43 -3.06
C ASN A 139 2.48 -0.91 -3.15
N VAL A 140 3.70 -0.41 -3.21
CA VAL A 140 4.01 0.99 -3.48
C VAL A 140 4.99 1.06 -4.64
N ILE A 141 4.72 1.93 -5.58
CA ILE A 141 5.60 2.18 -6.72
C ILE A 141 6.18 3.57 -6.57
N LYS A 142 7.50 3.65 -6.51
CA LYS A 142 8.26 4.91 -6.42
C LYS A 142 8.89 5.24 -7.76
N ARG A 143 8.83 6.51 -8.12
CA ARG A 143 9.48 7.03 -9.29
C ARG A 143 10.68 7.89 -8.86
N PHE A 144 11.87 7.58 -9.39
CA PHE A 144 13.08 8.36 -9.09
C PHE A 144 13.47 9.31 -10.22
N ARG A 145 12.78 9.24 -11.36
CA ARG A 145 13.13 10.07 -12.51
C ARG A 145 11.92 10.53 -13.31
#